data_faf25023131476935c38b630dcf0fe6e
#
_entry.id   faf25023131476935c38b630dcf0fe6e
#
_cell.length_a   1.000
_cell.length_b   1.000
_cell.length_c   1.000
_cell.angle_alpha   90.00
_cell.angle_beta   90.00
_cell.angle_gamma   90.00
#
_symmetry.space_group_name_H-M   'P 1'
#
loop_
_entity.id
_entity.type
_entity.pdbx_description
1 polymer ?
#
loop_
_entity_poly.entity_id
_entity_poly.type
_entity_poly.pdbx_seq_one_letter_code
_entity_poly.pdbx_strand_id
1 'polypeptide(L)'
;MKNSKLILGLCAALVAASAFAQATVTVYSQNPAPGDLFTNTGSTNQGQNFGNPNWVYNNTRGGGSVGIRNNYPRSGNGSVYFNSTSNTGKADIEYFFDPQNSGGNFVPNQLNPNSILGTLNQLTHLSYEWYRASSSTAPNHLHPVLRLGILRVNSNNSINLGYLVFERVYNGFSGAAPTNSWQSDDIVSNNYGLWATASLGFGDPNLNFYQVFKTIPDWLNAANAVGATLFVISVNAGIGSGWNGTFTGAVDNITFGFNGAYTTYNFEVVPEPASMLALGSGLIGLLGLRRRKR
;
A
#
# COMPACT_ATOMS: atom_id res chain seq x y z
N MET A 1 24.33 -72.41 -10.87
CA MET A 1 23.98 -71.21 -11.64
C MET A 1 22.76 -70.57 -10.95
N LYS A 2 22.94 -69.52 -10.17
CA LYS A 2 21.85 -68.79 -9.48
C LYS A 2 21.77 -67.38 -10.10
N ASN A 3 20.66 -67.11 -10.78
CA ASN A 3 20.39 -65.81 -11.35
C ASN A 3 19.93 -64.83 -10.26
N SER A 4 20.75 -63.83 -9.94
CA SER A 4 20.37 -62.73 -9.11
C SER A 4 19.69 -61.67 -9.98
N LYS A 5 18.40 -61.44 -9.79
CA LYS A 5 17.64 -60.32 -10.39
C LYS A 5 17.90 -59.10 -9.55
N LEU A 6 18.58 -58.12 -10.14
CA LEU A 6 18.78 -56.80 -9.59
C LEU A 6 17.48 -56.00 -9.77
N ILE A 7 16.78 -55.67 -8.66
CA ILE A 7 15.61 -54.80 -8.67
C ILE A 7 16.13 -53.38 -8.49
N LEU A 8 16.10 -52.62 -9.58
CA LEU A 8 16.43 -51.19 -9.55
C LEU A 8 15.20 -50.43 -9.02
N GLY A 9 15.23 -50.05 -7.76
CA GLY A 9 14.20 -49.20 -7.17
C GLY A 9 14.36 -47.76 -7.64
N LEU A 10 13.42 -47.31 -8.48
CA LEU A 10 13.32 -45.91 -8.91
C LEU A 10 12.69 -45.08 -7.75
N CYS A 11 13.50 -44.45 -6.95
CA CYS A 11 13.02 -43.41 -5.98
C CYS A 11 12.64 -42.16 -6.77
N ALA A 12 11.38 -42.00 -7.11
CA ALA A 12 10.83 -40.74 -7.56
C ALA A 12 10.80 -39.77 -6.36
N ALA A 13 11.75 -38.86 -6.28
CA ALA A 13 11.69 -37.72 -5.35
C ALA A 13 10.54 -36.82 -5.81
N LEU A 14 9.41 -36.88 -5.12
CA LEU A 14 8.36 -35.86 -5.21
C LEU A 14 8.94 -34.57 -4.63
N VAL A 15 9.40 -33.68 -5.48
CA VAL A 15 9.61 -32.27 -5.12
C VAL A 15 8.20 -31.67 -4.98
N ALA A 16 7.69 -31.62 -3.76
CA ALA A 16 6.53 -30.81 -3.46
C ALA A 16 6.91 -29.35 -3.71
N ALA A 17 6.56 -28.81 -4.86
CA ALA A 17 6.58 -27.38 -5.08
C ALA A 17 5.58 -26.80 -4.07
N SER A 18 6.08 -26.16 -3.02
CA SER A 18 5.26 -25.35 -2.14
C SER A 18 4.69 -24.22 -2.99
N ALA A 19 3.41 -24.34 -3.37
CA ALA A 19 2.69 -23.25 -3.99
C ALA A 19 2.61 -22.13 -2.95
N PHE A 20 3.36 -21.06 -3.16
CA PHE A 20 3.25 -19.86 -2.33
C PHE A 20 1.84 -19.31 -2.47
N ALA A 21 1.21 -18.98 -1.33
CA ALA A 21 -0.15 -18.49 -1.33
C ALA A 21 -0.21 -17.08 -1.91
N GLN A 22 -0.91 -16.96 -3.03
CA GLN A 22 -1.32 -15.69 -3.61
C GLN A 22 -2.77 -15.44 -3.22
N ALA A 23 -3.07 -14.27 -2.68
CA ALA A 23 -4.42 -13.86 -2.36
C ALA A 23 -4.74 -12.48 -2.95
N THR A 24 -6.01 -12.27 -3.30
CA THR A 24 -6.55 -10.94 -3.55
C THR A 24 -7.61 -10.67 -2.50
N VAL A 25 -7.49 -9.53 -1.82
CA VAL A 25 -8.44 -9.08 -0.80
C VAL A 25 -9.04 -7.76 -1.26
N THR A 26 -10.37 -7.70 -1.31
CA THR A 26 -11.08 -6.45 -1.59
C THR A 26 -11.25 -5.67 -0.29
N VAL A 27 -10.81 -4.42 -0.32
CA VAL A 27 -10.98 -3.45 0.75
C VAL A 27 -12.07 -2.47 0.36
N TYR A 28 -13.16 -2.46 1.09
CA TYR A 28 -14.31 -1.61 0.78
C TYR A 28 -14.27 -0.28 1.52
N SER A 29 -14.79 0.77 0.86
CA SER A 29 -15.16 2.02 1.52
C SER A 29 -16.20 1.76 2.60
N GLN A 30 -16.33 2.68 3.55
CA GLN A 30 -17.41 2.65 4.55
C GLN A 30 -18.77 3.06 3.94
N ASN A 31 -18.71 3.96 2.96
CA ASN A 31 -19.88 4.54 2.32
C ASN A 31 -20.08 4.02 0.89
N PRO A 32 -21.35 3.86 0.43
CA PRO A 32 -21.62 3.59 -0.98
C PRO A 32 -21.16 4.77 -1.87
N ALA A 33 -21.28 4.59 -3.18
CA ALA A 33 -20.87 5.61 -4.15
C ALA A 33 -21.38 7.01 -3.77
N PRO A 34 -20.51 8.05 -3.84
CA PRO A 34 -19.19 8.06 -4.46
C PRO A 34 -18.05 7.49 -3.60
N GLY A 35 -18.31 6.92 -2.41
CA GLY A 35 -17.33 6.38 -1.47
C GLY A 35 -16.95 7.33 -0.34
N ASP A 36 -15.82 7.06 0.31
CA ASP A 36 -15.34 7.83 1.45
C ASP A 36 -14.56 9.07 1.02
N LEU A 37 -14.54 10.08 1.88
CA LEU A 37 -13.65 11.23 1.73
C LEU A 37 -13.27 11.77 3.12
N PHE A 38 -12.08 11.48 3.55
CA PHE A 38 -11.50 12.06 4.75
C PHE A 38 -10.59 13.25 4.37
N THR A 39 -10.89 14.41 4.90
CA THR A 39 -10.18 15.68 4.61
C THR A 39 -9.75 16.34 5.92
N ASN A 40 -8.52 16.87 5.95
CA ASN A 40 -8.05 17.71 7.05
C ASN A 40 -7.40 18.98 6.50
N THR A 41 -8.00 20.13 6.81
CA THR A 41 -7.49 21.45 6.44
C THR A 41 -6.49 22.00 7.46
N GLY A 42 -6.44 21.44 8.66
CA GLY A 42 -5.50 21.81 9.71
C GLY A 42 -4.06 21.39 9.39
N SER A 43 -3.10 21.97 10.10
CA SER A 43 -1.66 21.69 9.94
C SER A 43 -1.21 20.41 10.65
N THR A 44 -1.97 19.92 11.63
CA THR A 44 -1.65 18.70 12.38
C THR A 44 -2.14 17.47 11.62
N ASN A 45 -1.30 16.43 11.51
CA ASN A 45 -1.69 15.17 10.92
C ASN A 45 -2.87 14.55 11.67
N GLN A 46 -3.86 14.10 10.90
CA GLN A 46 -5.01 13.34 11.40
C GLN A 46 -5.16 12.06 10.60
N GLY A 47 -5.94 11.13 11.14
CA GLY A 47 -6.28 9.88 10.49
C GLY A 47 -7.69 9.44 10.89
N GLN A 48 -8.20 8.47 10.14
CA GLN A 48 -9.52 7.90 10.35
C GLN A 48 -9.47 6.39 10.14
N ASN A 49 -9.98 5.65 11.11
CA ASN A 49 -10.36 4.27 10.90
C ASN A 49 -11.69 4.24 10.16
N PHE A 50 -11.76 3.53 9.05
CA PHE A 50 -12.96 3.41 8.22
C PHE A 50 -13.61 2.00 8.32
N GLY A 51 -13.37 1.30 9.45
CA GLY A 51 -13.98 0.01 9.72
C GLY A 51 -13.21 -1.19 9.15
N ASN A 52 -12.13 -0.97 8.40
CA ASN A 52 -11.24 -2.05 8.00
C ASN A 52 -10.30 -2.41 9.17
N PRO A 53 -10.04 -3.70 9.44
CA PRO A 53 -9.22 -4.10 10.59
C PRO A 53 -7.75 -3.71 10.46
N ASN A 54 -7.25 -3.48 9.24
CA ASN A 54 -5.84 -3.25 8.98
C ASN A 54 -5.55 -1.92 8.25
N TRP A 55 -6.45 -1.50 7.35
CA TRP A 55 -6.28 -0.28 6.56
C TRP A 55 -6.91 0.93 7.24
N VAL A 56 -6.19 2.05 7.22
CA VAL A 56 -6.64 3.34 7.79
C VAL A 56 -6.29 4.48 6.83
N TYR A 57 -7.10 5.54 6.81
CA TYR A 57 -6.69 6.82 6.26
C TYR A 57 -5.78 7.49 7.26
N ASN A 58 -4.61 7.96 6.84
CA ASN A 58 -3.59 8.44 7.77
C ASN A 58 -2.87 9.69 7.26
N ASN A 59 -2.13 10.34 8.15
CA ASN A 59 -1.24 11.47 7.86
C ASN A 59 -1.89 12.61 7.07
N THR A 60 -3.20 12.81 7.17
CA THR A 60 -3.94 13.81 6.41
C THR A 60 -3.83 15.17 7.07
N ARG A 61 -3.40 16.20 6.32
CA ARG A 61 -3.26 17.59 6.78
C ARG A 61 -3.20 18.58 5.62
N GLY A 62 -3.27 19.89 5.94
CA GLY A 62 -2.97 21.00 5.04
C GLY A 62 -3.84 21.04 3.78
N GLY A 63 -5.08 20.58 3.85
CA GLY A 63 -5.98 20.48 2.70
C GLY A 63 -5.79 19.19 1.90
N GLY A 64 -5.08 18.21 2.46
CA GLY A 64 -5.04 16.85 1.90
C GLY A 64 -6.35 16.12 2.13
N SER A 65 -6.68 15.23 1.20
CA SER A 65 -7.85 14.35 1.27
C SER A 65 -7.50 12.95 0.77
N VAL A 66 -8.09 11.95 1.39
CA VAL A 66 -7.97 10.53 1.01
C VAL A 66 -9.31 9.83 1.19
N GLY A 67 -9.59 8.84 0.36
CA GLY A 67 -10.77 7.98 0.52
C GLY A 67 -10.87 6.95 -0.60
N ILE A 68 -11.46 5.81 -0.31
CA ILE A 68 -11.82 4.83 -1.34
C ILE A 68 -13.04 5.38 -2.08
N ARG A 69 -12.88 5.66 -3.39
CA ARG A 69 -13.86 6.38 -4.21
C ARG A 69 -13.93 5.86 -5.63
N ASN A 70 -15.03 6.20 -6.31
CA ASN A 70 -15.25 5.87 -7.72
C ASN A 70 -14.75 6.94 -8.72
N ASN A 71 -13.91 7.88 -8.29
CA ASN A 71 -13.39 8.95 -9.16
C ASN A 71 -12.46 8.43 -10.27
N TYR A 72 -11.59 7.47 -9.92
CA TYR A 72 -10.62 6.83 -10.82
C TYR A 72 -10.62 5.33 -10.55
N PRO A 73 -11.67 4.59 -10.95
CA PRO A 73 -11.74 3.16 -10.70
C PRO A 73 -10.63 2.42 -11.48
N ARG A 74 -10.10 1.33 -10.90
CA ARG A 74 -9.05 0.53 -11.55
C ARG A 74 -9.50 -0.91 -11.80
N SER A 75 -9.60 -1.73 -10.77
CA SER A 75 -9.88 -3.17 -10.90
C SER A 75 -11.35 -3.54 -10.64
N GLY A 76 -12.21 -2.54 -10.52
CA GLY A 76 -13.65 -2.67 -10.26
C GLY A 76 -14.32 -1.31 -10.29
N ASN A 77 -15.02 -0.94 -9.21
CA ASN A 77 -15.79 0.31 -9.14
C ASN A 77 -15.12 1.39 -8.26
N GLY A 78 -13.91 1.15 -7.75
CA GLY A 78 -13.22 2.03 -6.83
C GLY A 78 -11.71 2.09 -7.02
N SER A 79 -11.08 2.91 -6.22
CA SER A 79 -9.65 3.01 -5.92
C SER A 79 -9.44 3.96 -4.75
N VAL A 80 -8.25 4.02 -4.17
CA VAL A 80 -7.91 5.04 -3.17
C VAL A 80 -7.61 6.36 -3.85
N TYR A 81 -8.51 7.29 -3.72
CA TYR A 81 -8.41 8.65 -4.26
C TYR A 81 -7.60 9.55 -3.33
N PHE A 82 -6.73 10.38 -3.89
CA PHE A 82 -5.99 11.43 -3.21
C PHE A 82 -6.24 12.78 -3.86
N ASN A 83 -6.36 13.80 -3.00
CA ASN A 83 -6.38 15.19 -3.45
C ASN A 83 -5.59 16.07 -2.48
N SER A 84 -4.87 17.05 -3.00
CA SER A 84 -4.28 18.14 -2.25
C SER A 84 -4.60 19.46 -2.91
N THR A 85 -5.16 20.39 -2.15
CA THR A 85 -5.51 21.74 -2.60
C THR A 85 -4.41 22.76 -2.34
N SER A 86 -3.30 22.33 -1.73
CA SER A 86 -2.19 23.21 -1.33
C SER A 86 -0.84 22.49 -1.42
N ASN A 87 0.24 23.26 -1.39
CA ASN A 87 1.62 22.79 -1.34
C ASN A 87 2.00 22.12 0.02
N THR A 88 1.17 22.24 1.03
CA THR A 88 1.37 21.62 2.36
C THR A 88 0.52 20.37 2.55
N GLY A 89 -0.38 20.10 1.61
CA GLY A 89 -1.31 18.99 1.68
C GLY A 89 -0.59 17.64 1.71
N LYS A 90 -1.06 16.77 2.58
CA LYS A 90 -0.61 15.38 2.73
C LYS A 90 -1.82 14.50 2.97
N ALA A 91 -1.81 13.30 2.42
CA ALA A 91 -2.82 12.28 2.69
C ALA A 91 -2.27 10.91 2.32
N ASP A 92 -2.50 9.94 3.17
CA ASP A 92 -2.02 8.57 3.01
C ASP A 92 -3.14 7.56 3.27
N ILE A 93 -3.06 6.40 2.64
CA ILE A 93 -3.68 5.16 3.11
C ILE A 93 -2.58 4.25 3.66
N GLU A 94 -2.80 3.61 4.79
CA GLU A 94 -1.75 2.84 5.46
C GLU A 94 -2.29 1.54 6.04
N TYR A 95 -1.53 0.46 5.82
CA TYR A 95 -1.77 -0.86 6.36
C TYR A 95 -0.93 -1.10 7.60
N PHE A 96 -1.57 -1.58 8.66
CA PHE A 96 -0.93 -2.12 9.86
C PHE A 96 -1.45 -3.53 10.14
N PHE A 97 -0.60 -4.40 10.68
CA PHE A 97 -1.08 -5.68 11.21
C PHE A 97 -2.06 -5.45 12.36
N ASP A 98 -1.74 -4.50 13.24
CA ASP A 98 -2.62 -3.96 14.26
C ASP A 98 -2.55 -2.43 14.20
N PRO A 99 -3.58 -1.73 13.68
CA PRO A 99 -3.62 -0.28 13.65
C PRO A 99 -3.85 0.34 15.04
N GLN A 100 -4.26 -0.48 16.02
CA GLN A 100 -4.47 -0.04 17.38
C GLN A 100 -3.16 -0.19 18.15
N ASN A 101 -2.63 0.92 18.69
CA ASN A 101 -1.51 0.84 19.60
C ASN A 101 -1.98 0.50 21.03
N SER A 102 -1.05 0.42 21.99
CA SER A 102 -1.25 -0.02 23.38
C SER A 102 -2.31 0.75 24.18
N GLY A 103 -3.52 0.79 23.75
CA GLY A 103 -4.66 1.45 24.39
C GLY A 103 -5.94 1.22 23.62
N GLY A 104 -5.88 0.41 22.54
CA GLY A 104 -7.05 0.09 21.73
C GLY A 104 -7.50 1.20 20.79
N ASN A 105 -6.72 2.29 20.67
CA ASN A 105 -7.04 3.41 19.81
C ASN A 105 -6.02 3.57 18.68
N PHE A 106 -6.53 3.85 17.47
CA PHE A 106 -5.70 4.29 16.36
C PHE A 106 -5.13 5.69 16.65
N VAL A 107 -3.81 5.83 16.58
CA VAL A 107 -3.13 7.12 16.73
C VAL A 107 -2.58 7.55 15.38
N PRO A 108 -3.13 8.62 14.78
CA PRO A 108 -2.67 9.14 13.50
C PRO A 108 -1.19 9.49 13.49
N ASN A 109 -0.53 9.24 12.34
CA ASN A 109 0.87 9.58 12.12
C ASN A 109 1.87 8.91 13.09
N GLN A 110 1.48 7.83 13.74
CA GLN A 110 2.38 7.02 14.55
C GLN A 110 2.61 5.65 13.90
N LEU A 111 3.89 5.32 13.70
CA LEU A 111 4.28 3.96 13.41
C LEU A 111 4.17 3.13 14.68
N ASN A 112 3.41 2.04 14.62
CA ASN A 112 3.26 1.12 15.74
C ASN A 112 4.39 0.08 15.71
N PRO A 113 5.37 0.12 16.62
CA PRO A 113 6.47 -0.84 16.64
C PRO A 113 6.02 -2.28 16.92
N ASN A 114 4.81 -2.47 17.42
CA ASN A 114 4.24 -3.80 17.68
C ASN A 114 3.52 -4.40 16.45
N SER A 115 3.26 -3.60 15.41
CA SER A 115 2.62 -4.02 14.17
C SER A 115 3.64 -4.66 13.21
N ILE A 116 4.30 -5.73 13.62
CA ILE A 116 5.33 -6.38 12.80
C ILE A 116 4.67 -7.26 11.73
N LEU A 117 4.93 -6.94 10.46
CA LEU A 117 4.52 -7.73 9.29
C LEU A 117 5.55 -8.81 8.96
N GLY A 118 6.82 -8.52 9.15
CA GLY A 118 7.95 -9.40 8.90
C GLY A 118 9.26 -8.63 8.94
N THR A 119 10.37 -9.33 8.78
CA THR A 119 11.68 -8.67 8.63
C THR A 119 11.85 -8.22 7.17
N LEU A 120 12.63 -7.16 6.94
CA LEU A 120 12.84 -6.63 5.59
C LEU A 120 13.49 -7.64 4.65
N ASN A 121 14.34 -8.56 5.16
CA ASN A 121 14.94 -9.62 4.35
C ASN A 121 13.96 -10.73 3.93
N GLN A 122 12.78 -10.81 4.56
CA GLN A 122 11.72 -11.73 4.19
C GLN A 122 10.76 -11.14 3.14
N LEU A 123 10.85 -9.83 2.87
CA LEU A 123 9.98 -9.16 1.89
C LEU A 123 10.31 -9.66 0.48
N THR A 124 9.34 -10.30 -0.17
CA THR A 124 9.47 -10.91 -1.50
C THR A 124 8.63 -10.24 -2.56
N HIS A 125 7.61 -9.49 -2.16
CA HIS A 125 6.72 -8.77 -3.07
C HIS A 125 6.44 -7.38 -2.50
N LEU A 126 6.53 -6.36 -3.37
CA LEU A 126 6.13 -5.00 -3.08
C LEU A 126 5.85 -4.28 -4.39
N SER A 127 4.59 -4.04 -4.68
CA SER A 127 4.15 -3.35 -5.89
C SER A 127 2.86 -2.58 -5.65
N TYR A 128 2.52 -1.68 -6.56
CA TYR A 128 1.27 -0.96 -6.54
C TYR A 128 0.93 -0.41 -7.92
N GLU A 129 -0.32 -0.04 -8.12
CA GLU A 129 -0.77 0.72 -9.26
C GLU A 129 -1.16 2.13 -8.85
N TRP A 130 -0.82 3.10 -9.69
CA TRP A 130 -1.09 4.51 -9.40
C TRP A 130 -1.56 5.27 -10.63
N TYR A 131 -2.27 6.35 -10.36
CA TYR A 131 -2.83 7.26 -11.36
C TYR A 131 -2.53 8.70 -10.97
N ARG A 132 -2.12 9.52 -11.94
CA ARG A 132 -1.99 10.97 -11.81
C ARG A 132 -2.94 11.66 -12.76
N ALA A 133 -3.80 12.53 -12.27
CA ALA A 133 -4.64 13.36 -13.12
C ALA A 133 -3.82 14.49 -13.78
N SER A 134 -4.09 14.78 -15.04
CA SER A 134 -3.43 15.88 -15.77
C SER A 134 -3.76 17.27 -15.22
N SER A 135 -4.81 17.40 -14.41
CA SER A 135 -5.16 18.63 -13.67
C SER A 135 -4.22 18.94 -12.51
N SER A 136 -3.33 18.01 -12.12
CA SER A 136 -2.35 18.23 -11.06
C SER A 136 -1.32 19.27 -11.46
N THR A 137 -1.16 20.33 -10.65
CA THR A 137 -0.17 21.39 -10.86
C THR A 137 1.13 21.18 -10.09
N ALA A 138 1.18 20.20 -9.18
CA ALA A 138 2.41 19.76 -8.52
C ALA A 138 3.47 19.37 -9.57
N PRO A 139 4.79 19.45 -9.25
CA PRO A 139 5.87 19.09 -10.17
C PRO A 139 5.59 17.81 -10.94
N ASN A 140 5.85 17.84 -12.24
CA ASN A 140 5.35 16.85 -13.20
C ASN A 140 5.87 15.42 -12.97
N HIS A 141 7.00 15.23 -12.29
CA HIS A 141 7.57 13.93 -11.94
C HIS A 141 6.89 13.29 -10.72
N LEU A 142 6.12 14.04 -9.93
CA LEU A 142 5.49 13.54 -8.70
C LEU A 142 4.24 12.71 -9.02
N HIS A 143 4.10 11.61 -8.31
CA HIS A 143 2.96 10.69 -8.33
C HIS A 143 2.72 10.14 -6.92
N PRO A 144 1.61 9.45 -6.62
CA PRO A 144 1.45 8.80 -5.32
C PRO A 144 2.62 7.85 -5.06
N VAL A 145 3.25 7.98 -3.90
CA VAL A 145 4.44 7.19 -3.53
C VAL A 145 4.05 5.99 -2.69
N LEU A 146 4.86 4.93 -2.76
CA LEU A 146 4.74 3.76 -1.88
C LEU A 146 5.83 3.82 -0.82
N ARG A 147 5.48 3.49 0.43
CA ARG A 147 6.39 3.54 1.58
C ARG A 147 6.28 2.28 2.41
N LEU A 148 7.39 1.85 2.97
CA LEU A 148 7.44 0.84 4.02
C LEU A 148 7.71 1.55 5.35
N GLY A 149 6.82 1.39 6.32
CA GLY A 149 7.10 1.75 7.70
C GLY A 149 8.11 0.75 8.28
N ILE A 150 9.21 1.26 8.81
CA ILE A 150 10.33 0.45 9.30
C ILE A 150 10.55 0.69 10.79
N LEU A 151 10.66 -0.41 11.52
CA LEU A 151 11.26 -0.47 12.83
C LEU A 151 12.71 -0.97 12.67
N ARG A 152 13.67 -0.13 12.98
CA ARG A 152 15.07 -0.51 13.11
C ARG A 152 15.37 -0.81 14.58
N VAL A 153 15.81 -2.01 14.86
CA VAL A 153 16.32 -2.42 16.19
C VAL A 153 17.83 -2.45 16.11
N ASN A 154 18.50 -1.62 16.90
CA ASN A 154 19.94 -1.51 16.95
C ASN A 154 20.55 -2.59 17.86
N SER A 155 21.86 -2.82 17.75
CA SER A 155 22.60 -3.81 18.56
C SER A 155 22.51 -3.58 20.09
N ASN A 156 22.25 -2.34 20.51
CA ASN A 156 22.02 -1.97 21.91
C ASN A 156 20.53 -2.00 22.32
N ASN A 157 19.66 -2.61 21.52
CA ASN A 157 18.21 -2.65 21.67
C ASN A 157 17.48 -1.30 21.62
N SER A 158 18.16 -0.20 21.28
CA SER A 158 17.46 1.03 20.96
C SER A 158 16.72 0.91 19.62
N ILE A 159 15.63 1.64 19.47
CA ILE A 159 14.80 1.58 18.24
C ILE A 159 14.79 2.91 17.52
N ASN A 160 14.68 2.83 16.20
CA ASN A 160 14.35 3.95 15.32
C ASN A 160 13.12 3.60 14.49
N LEU A 161 12.25 4.56 14.29
CA LEU A 161 11.05 4.43 13.46
C LEU A 161 11.12 5.42 12.29
N GLY A 162 10.74 4.97 11.11
CA GLY A 162 10.71 5.81 9.92
C GLY A 162 10.23 5.06 8.69
N TYR A 163 10.47 5.61 7.51
CA TYR A 163 10.02 5.01 6.27
C TYR A 163 11.17 4.80 5.30
N LEU A 164 11.08 3.72 4.52
CA LEU A 164 11.72 3.58 3.21
C LEU A 164 10.71 3.98 2.15
N VAL A 165 11.07 4.92 1.27
CA VAL A 165 10.16 5.58 0.34
C VAL A 165 10.58 5.31 -1.08
N PHE A 166 9.65 4.82 -1.91
CA PHE A 166 9.83 4.66 -3.35
C PHE A 166 9.31 5.89 -4.08
N GLU A 167 10.14 6.44 -4.97
CA GLU A 167 9.77 7.45 -5.95
C GLU A 167 10.45 7.15 -7.29
N ARG A 168 9.69 7.18 -8.38
CA ARG A 168 10.20 6.84 -9.73
C ARG A 168 11.34 7.72 -10.17
N VAL A 169 11.32 9.00 -9.84
CA VAL A 169 12.33 9.97 -10.26
C VAL A 169 13.75 9.57 -9.85
N TYR A 170 13.90 8.86 -8.74
CA TYR A 170 15.18 8.35 -8.26
C TYR A 170 15.55 6.98 -8.84
N ASN A 171 14.71 6.43 -9.72
CA ASN A 171 14.87 5.11 -10.33
C ASN A 171 14.99 5.18 -11.86
N GLY A 172 15.57 6.27 -12.37
CA GLY A 172 15.81 6.43 -13.80
C GLY A 172 14.66 7.02 -14.61
N PHE A 173 13.53 7.33 -13.97
CA PHE A 173 12.38 7.96 -14.63
C PHE A 173 12.43 9.48 -14.47
N SER A 174 13.43 10.14 -15.09
CA SER A 174 13.70 11.57 -14.92
C SER A 174 12.70 12.51 -15.62
N GLY A 175 11.76 11.97 -16.38
CA GLY A 175 10.75 12.73 -17.11
C GLY A 175 9.48 13.00 -16.31
N ALA A 176 8.47 13.53 -16.99
CA ALA A 176 7.15 13.70 -16.42
C ALA A 176 6.49 12.34 -16.15
N ALA A 177 5.84 12.21 -14.99
CA ALA A 177 5.01 11.06 -14.70
C ALA A 177 3.82 11.01 -15.69
N PRO A 178 3.50 9.83 -16.25
CA PRO A 178 2.33 9.67 -17.09
C PRO A 178 1.05 10.16 -16.41
N THR A 179 0.19 10.84 -17.15
CA THR A 179 -1.07 11.35 -16.64
C THR A 179 -2.26 10.69 -17.33
N ASN A 180 -3.41 10.67 -16.65
CA ASN A 180 -4.67 10.12 -17.14
C ASN A 180 -4.58 8.64 -17.59
N SER A 181 -3.63 7.91 -17.03
CA SER A 181 -3.45 6.48 -17.25
C SER A 181 -2.89 5.82 -15.99
N TRP A 182 -3.34 4.62 -15.72
CA TRP A 182 -2.83 3.80 -14.65
C TRP A 182 -1.43 3.29 -14.99
N GLN A 183 -0.54 3.35 -14.02
CA GLN A 183 0.83 2.85 -14.08
C GLN A 183 1.01 1.77 -13.01
N SER A 184 1.95 0.86 -13.23
CA SER A 184 2.33 -0.15 -12.25
C SER A 184 3.83 -0.08 -11.98
N ASP A 185 4.20 -0.11 -10.71
CA ASP A 185 5.60 -0.23 -10.28
C ASP A 185 5.75 -1.44 -9.36
N ASP A 186 6.63 -2.37 -9.75
CA ASP A 186 7.06 -3.50 -8.92
C ASP A 186 8.44 -3.21 -8.36
N ILE A 187 8.50 -2.88 -7.07
CA ILE A 187 9.70 -2.37 -6.42
C ILE A 187 10.71 -3.50 -6.17
N VAL A 188 10.23 -4.66 -5.77
CA VAL A 188 11.09 -5.81 -5.46
C VAL A 188 11.61 -6.45 -6.74
N SER A 189 10.73 -6.78 -7.70
CA SER A 189 11.14 -7.47 -8.92
C SER A 189 12.08 -6.63 -9.80
N ASN A 190 11.88 -5.30 -9.82
CA ASN A 190 12.77 -4.39 -10.56
C ASN A 190 13.98 -3.91 -9.74
N ASN A 191 14.11 -4.36 -8.50
CA ASN A 191 15.20 -3.96 -7.60
C ASN A 191 15.35 -2.43 -7.51
N TYR A 192 14.22 -1.71 -7.40
CA TYR A 192 14.23 -0.26 -7.31
C TYR A 192 14.79 0.24 -5.98
N GLY A 193 15.42 1.40 -6.03
CA GLY A 193 15.94 2.09 -4.85
C GLY A 193 14.83 2.81 -4.08
N LEU A 194 15.00 2.81 -2.76
CA LEU A 194 14.17 3.57 -1.82
C LEU A 194 15.09 4.52 -1.04
N TRP A 195 14.61 5.70 -0.69
CA TRP A 195 15.30 6.57 0.24
C TRP A 195 14.75 6.41 1.66
N ALA A 196 15.60 6.61 2.67
CA ALA A 196 15.21 6.48 4.07
C ALA A 196 14.90 7.84 4.68
N THR A 197 13.83 7.93 5.48
CA THR A 197 13.61 9.13 6.31
C THR A 197 14.72 9.26 7.36
N ALA A 198 15.08 10.50 7.72
CA ALA A 198 16.16 10.80 8.66
C ALA A 198 15.98 10.10 10.02
N SER A 199 14.74 9.88 10.44
CA SER A 199 14.40 9.20 11.71
C SER A 199 14.89 7.75 11.79
N LEU A 200 15.18 7.09 10.65
CA LEU A 200 15.78 5.75 10.64
C LEU A 200 17.27 5.75 11.03
N GLY A 201 17.93 6.92 11.05
CA GLY A 201 19.31 7.04 11.50
C GLY A 201 20.35 6.41 10.56
N PHE A 202 20.04 6.26 9.26
CA PHE A 202 20.98 5.85 8.22
C PHE A 202 21.54 7.03 7.42
N GLY A 203 21.19 8.25 7.80
CA GLY A 203 21.57 9.43 7.05
C GLY A 203 23.07 9.70 7.09
N ASP A 204 23.64 10.07 5.96
CA ASP A 204 24.89 10.82 5.93
C ASP A 204 24.58 12.24 6.40
N PRO A 205 25.24 12.76 7.46
CA PRO A 205 24.98 14.11 7.96
C PRO A 205 25.28 15.21 6.93
N ASN A 206 26.01 14.89 5.87
CA ASN A 206 26.35 15.80 4.80
C ASN A 206 25.39 15.74 3.60
N LEU A 207 24.46 14.79 3.58
CA LEU A 207 23.50 14.62 2.50
C LEU A 207 22.06 14.74 3.02
N ASN A 208 21.21 15.35 2.21
CA ASN A 208 19.78 15.28 2.49
C ASN A 208 19.33 13.81 2.38
N PHE A 209 18.41 13.38 3.24
CA PHE A 209 17.94 12.00 3.32
C PHE A 209 17.46 11.43 1.97
N TYR A 210 16.85 12.22 1.10
CA TYR A 210 16.40 11.82 -0.24
C TYR A 210 17.55 11.65 -1.25
N GLN A 211 18.78 12.03 -0.90
CA GLN A 211 19.97 11.81 -1.74
C GLN A 211 20.62 10.44 -1.47
N VAL A 212 20.18 9.75 -0.41
CA VAL A 212 20.65 8.41 -0.06
C VAL A 212 19.56 7.42 -0.38
N PHE A 213 19.53 6.93 -1.60
CA PHE A 213 18.60 5.86 -2.00
C PHE A 213 19.39 4.59 -2.31
N LYS A 214 18.84 3.47 -1.87
CA LYS A 214 19.46 2.15 -1.96
C LYS A 214 18.40 1.11 -2.25
N THR A 215 18.79 0.02 -2.89
CA THR A 215 17.94 -1.16 -3.04
C THR A 215 17.67 -1.83 -1.69
N ILE A 216 16.68 -2.71 -1.62
CA ILE A 216 16.39 -3.46 -0.37
C ILE A 216 17.62 -4.25 0.10
N PRO A 217 18.34 -5.00 -0.76
CA PRO A 217 19.60 -5.65 -0.38
C PRO A 217 20.65 -4.68 0.19
N ASP A 218 20.78 -3.48 -0.39
CA ASP A 218 21.74 -2.48 0.09
C ASP A 218 21.35 -1.90 1.46
N TRP A 219 20.04 -1.72 1.74
CA TRP A 219 19.56 -1.33 3.06
C TRP A 219 19.83 -2.41 4.10
N LEU A 220 19.64 -3.69 3.73
CA LEU A 220 19.97 -4.82 4.60
C LEU A 220 21.47 -4.86 4.91
N ASN A 221 22.33 -4.67 3.91
CA ASN A 221 23.77 -4.61 4.09
C ASN A 221 24.16 -3.44 5.00
N ALA A 222 23.56 -2.26 4.84
CA ALA A 222 23.79 -1.10 5.70
C ALA A 222 23.36 -1.35 7.15
N ALA A 223 22.25 -2.05 7.36
CA ALA A 223 21.78 -2.42 8.69
C ALA A 223 22.73 -3.45 9.35
N ASN A 224 23.11 -4.50 8.61
CA ASN A 224 24.02 -5.54 9.09
C ASN A 224 25.39 -4.96 9.49
N ALA A 225 25.90 -3.99 8.74
CA ALA A 225 27.17 -3.34 9.01
C ALA A 225 27.21 -2.63 10.38
N VAL A 226 26.06 -2.27 10.94
CA VAL A 226 25.91 -1.64 12.26
C VAL A 226 25.22 -2.55 13.28
N GLY A 227 25.07 -3.84 12.97
CA GLY A 227 24.43 -4.82 13.85
C GLY A 227 22.94 -4.55 14.10
N ALA A 228 22.24 -3.90 13.17
CA ALA A 228 20.83 -3.59 13.28
C ALA A 228 19.95 -4.58 12.50
N THR A 229 18.72 -4.77 12.96
CA THR A 229 17.68 -5.54 12.26
C THR A 229 16.57 -4.59 11.81
N LEU A 230 16.08 -4.79 10.58
CA LEU A 230 14.97 -4.01 10.02
C LEU A 230 13.70 -4.86 9.94
N PHE A 231 12.63 -4.37 10.57
CA PHE A 231 11.29 -4.96 10.49
C PHE A 231 10.38 -4.03 9.68
N VAL A 232 9.55 -4.61 8.83
CA VAL A 232 8.45 -3.90 8.18
C VAL A 232 7.26 -3.90 9.15
N ILE A 233 6.75 -2.72 9.46
CA ILE A 233 5.65 -2.54 10.42
C ILE A 233 4.43 -1.86 9.81
N SER A 234 4.55 -1.30 8.61
CA SER A 234 3.42 -0.81 7.82
C SER A 234 3.74 -0.77 6.33
N VAL A 235 2.69 -0.74 5.51
CA VAL A 235 2.76 -0.43 4.07
C VAL A 235 1.85 0.76 3.82
N ASN A 236 2.39 1.82 3.24
CA ASN A 236 1.73 3.10 3.08
C ASN A 236 1.79 3.55 1.63
N ALA A 237 0.68 4.07 1.13
CA ALA A 237 0.67 4.79 -0.15
C ALA A 237 0.03 6.16 0.02
N GLY A 238 0.58 7.18 -0.65
CA GLY A 238 0.02 8.51 -0.48
C GLY A 238 0.75 9.62 -1.19
N ILE A 239 0.31 10.83 -0.88
CA ILE A 239 0.86 12.07 -1.40
C ILE A 239 1.58 12.84 -0.29
N GLY A 240 2.69 13.49 -0.64
CA GLY A 240 3.54 14.15 0.35
C GLY A 240 3.28 15.63 0.50
N SER A 241 3.75 16.17 1.64
CA SER A 241 3.87 17.62 1.84
C SER A 241 5.15 18.13 1.17
N GLY A 242 5.15 19.40 0.76
CA GLY A 242 6.27 20.02 0.05
C GLY A 242 6.18 19.88 -1.46
N TRP A 243 5.13 19.31 -1.98
CA TRP A 243 4.82 19.35 -3.40
C TRP A 243 4.25 20.72 -3.76
N ASN A 244 5.01 21.50 -4.49
CA ASN A 244 4.56 22.82 -4.93
C ASN A 244 3.41 22.68 -5.92
N GLY A 245 2.20 23.03 -5.50
CA GLY A 245 0.98 22.95 -6.33
C GLY A 245 -0.07 22.02 -5.78
N THR A 246 -1.14 21.86 -6.54
CA THR A 246 -2.26 20.95 -6.24
C THR A 246 -1.99 19.57 -6.83
N PHE A 247 -2.58 18.57 -6.25
CA PHE A 247 -2.46 17.19 -6.75
C PHE A 247 -3.80 16.48 -6.72
N THR A 248 -4.05 15.68 -7.74
CA THR A 248 -5.16 14.73 -7.81
C THR A 248 -4.66 13.42 -8.43
N GLY A 249 -4.96 12.33 -7.78
CA GLY A 249 -4.57 11.00 -8.26
C GLY A 249 -5.19 9.88 -7.45
N ALA A 250 -4.73 8.66 -7.71
CA ALA A 250 -5.24 7.47 -7.03
C ALA A 250 -4.19 6.37 -6.94
N VAL A 251 -4.42 5.39 -6.06
CA VAL A 251 -3.69 4.11 -6.04
C VAL A 251 -4.67 2.96 -5.94
N ASP A 252 -4.24 1.80 -6.43
CA ASP A 252 -4.95 0.54 -6.31
C ASP A 252 -3.98 -0.64 -6.37
N ASN A 253 -4.49 -1.86 -6.17
CA ASN A 253 -3.72 -3.10 -6.29
C ASN A 253 -2.37 -3.05 -5.54
N ILE A 254 -2.40 -2.54 -4.29
CA ILE A 254 -1.22 -2.57 -3.44
C ILE A 254 -0.93 -4.02 -3.08
N THR A 255 0.24 -4.51 -3.50
CA THR A 255 0.67 -5.89 -3.26
C THR A 255 1.91 -5.90 -2.38
N PHE A 256 1.89 -6.70 -1.33
CA PHE A 256 3.07 -6.99 -0.54
C PHE A 256 3.02 -8.40 0.02
N GLY A 257 4.20 -8.93 0.32
CA GLY A 257 4.30 -10.30 0.83
C GLY A 257 5.68 -10.66 1.32
N PHE A 258 5.70 -11.69 2.14
CA PHE A 258 6.90 -12.17 2.84
C PHE A 258 7.07 -13.68 2.62
N ASN A 259 8.32 -14.14 2.52
CA ASN A 259 8.64 -15.56 2.35
C ASN A 259 7.93 -16.23 1.15
N GLY A 260 7.67 -15.47 0.10
CA GLY A 260 7.00 -15.96 -1.12
C GLY A 260 5.47 -15.93 -1.08
N ALA A 261 4.83 -15.81 0.07
CA ALA A 261 3.39 -15.57 0.16
C ALA A 261 3.09 -14.07 0.04
N TYR A 262 2.03 -13.71 -0.71
CA TYR A 262 1.68 -12.30 -0.90
C TYR A 262 0.17 -12.09 -1.06
N THR A 263 -0.24 -10.86 -0.75
CA THR A 263 -1.62 -10.40 -0.91
C THR A 263 -1.66 -9.13 -1.75
N THR A 264 -2.57 -9.10 -2.71
CA THR A 264 -2.94 -7.90 -3.46
C THR A 264 -4.22 -7.32 -2.85
N TYR A 265 -4.18 -6.05 -2.49
CA TYR A 265 -5.33 -5.32 -1.95
C TYR A 265 -5.94 -4.46 -3.06
N ASN A 266 -7.17 -4.80 -3.43
CA ASN A 266 -8.00 -4.08 -4.39
C ASN A 266 -9.01 -3.21 -3.62
N PHE A 267 -9.06 -1.93 -3.92
CA PHE A 267 -9.87 -0.95 -3.19
C PHE A 267 -11.14 -0.58 -3.94
N GLU A 268 -12.29 -0.96 -3.38
CA GLU A 268 -13.58 -0.82 -4.02
C GLU A 268 -14.56 0.02 -3.20
N VAL A 269 -15.43 0.74 -3.89
CA VAL A 269 -16.58 1.35 -3.23
C VAL A 269 -17.54 0.23 -2.82
N VAL A 270 -18.01 0.29 -1.57
CA VAL A 270 -18.97 -0.70 -1.09
C VAL A 270 -20.20 -0.74 -2.02
N PRO A 271 -20.64 -1.91 -2.45
CA PRO A 271 -21.84 -2.02 -3.28
C PRO A 271 -23.05 -1.41 -2.58
N GLU A 272 -23.94 -0.78 -3.33
CA GLU A 272 -25.20 -0.31 -2.76
C GLU A 272 -25.93 -1.47 -2.09
N PRO A 273 -26.59 -1.23 -0.95
CA PRO A 273 -27.29 -2.27 -0.22
C PRO A 273 -28.24 -3.06 -1.12
N ALA A 274 -28.36 -4.35 -0.88
CA ALA A 274 -29.26 -5.25 -1.62
C ALA A 274 -30.74 -4.82 -1.68
N SER A 275 -31.11 -3.72 -1.00
CA SER A 275 -32.39 -3.03 -1.15
C SER A 275 -32.72 -2.65 -2.60
N MET A 276 -31.72 -2.30 -3.41
CA MET A 276 -31.91 -2.05 -4.85
C MET A 276 -32.21 -3.35 -5.60
N LEU A 277 -31.57 -4.47 -5.23
CA LEU A 277 -31.88 -5.79 -5.78
C LEU A 277 -33.26 -6.28 -5.32
N ALA A 278 -33.64 -6.02 -4.07
CA ALA A 278 -34.96 -6.34 -3.52
C ALA A 278 -36.05 -5.51 -4.19
N LEU A 279 -35.78 -4.21 -4.45
CA LEU A 279 -36.71 -3.34 -5.18
C LEU A 279 -36.88 -3.82 -6.63
N GLY A 280 -35.78 -4.17 -7.30
CA GLY A 280 -35.80 -4.72 -8.67
C GLY A 280 -36.55 -6.04 -8.76
N SER A 281 -36.30 -6.96 -7.84
CA SER A 281 -37.00 -8.25 -7.79
C SER A 281 -38.49 -8.11 -7.40
N GLY A 282 -38.81 -7.17 -6.51
CA GLY A 282 -40.17 -6.80 -6.16
C GLY A 282 -40.97 -6.24 -7.33
N LEU A 283 -40.34 -5.37 -8.13
CA LEU A 283 -40.93 -4.82 -9.36
C LEU A 283 -41.20 -5.91 -10.41
N ILE A 284 -40.24 -6.82 -10.63
CA ILE A 284 -40.40 -7.97 -11.53
C ILE A 284 -41.53 -8.87 -11.07
N GLY A 285 -41.64 -9.14 -9.75
CA GLY A 285 -42.72 -9.89 -9.15
C GLY A 285 -44.11 -9.25 -9.38
N LEU A 286 -44.20 -7.94 -9.21
CA LEU A 286 -45.45 -7.18 -9.45
C LEU A 286 -45.84 -7.18 -10.94
N LEU A 287 -44.88 -7.07 -11.86
CA LEU A 287 -45.13 -7.17 -13.30
C LEU A 287 -45.60 -8.57 -13.71
N GLY A 288 -45.06 -9.61 -13.08
CA GLY A 288 -45.46 -11.00 -13.28
C GLY A 288 -46.91 -11.25 -12.83
N LEU A 289 -47.32 -10.69 -11.68
CA LEU A 289 -48.71 -10.78 -11.18
C LEU A 289 -49.70 -10.06 -12.07
N ARG A 290 -49.33 -8.92 -12.69
CA ARG A 290 -50.20 -8.16 -13.59
C ARG A 290 -50.45 -8.91 -14.89
N ARG A 291 -49.54 -9.71 -15.39
CA ARG A 291 -49.70 -10.55 -16.59
C ARG A 291 -50.60 -11.77 -16.36
N ARG A 292 -50.76 -12.23 -15.10
CA ARG A 292 -51.61 -13.38 -14.77
C ARG A 292 -53.09 -13.03 -14.66
N LYS A 293 -53.46 -11.74 -14.64
CA LYS A 293 -54.86 -11.27 -14.56
C LYS A 293 -55.45 -10.86 -15.92
N ARG A 294 -54.76 -11.17 -16.99
CA ARG A 294 -55.26 -11.15 -18.38
C ARG A 294 -55.26 -12.59 -18.93
#